data_b623c16cd8b19abff5d59b54d47471b9
#
_entry.id   b623c16cd8b19abff5d59b54d47471b9
#
_cell.length_a   1.000
_cell.length_b   1.000
_cell.length_c   1.000
_cell.angle_alpha   90.00
_cell.angle_beta   90.00
_cell.angle_gamma   90.00
#
_symmetry.space_group_name_H-M   'P 1'
#
loop_
_entity.id
_entity.type
_entity.pdbx_description
1 polymer ?
#
loop_
_entity_poly.entity_id
_entity_poly.type
_entity_poly.pdbx_seq_one_letter_code
_entity_poly.pdbx_strand_id
1 'polypeptide(L)'
;LYVAIRSKLMINLGEYALAEKLYRALIPEAETTKSRGAKISIKVEGEALIMEIEAVAIAPLRALLNSYIRWVCISLDIVTLKGD
;
A
#
# COMPACT_ATOMS: atom_id res chain seq x y z
N LEU A 1 -9.94 -25.18 9.69
CA LEU A 1 -9.79 -24.73 8.31
C LEU A 1 -9.47 -23.26 8.26
N TYR A 2 -8.41 -22.91 7.61
CA TYR A 2 -7.98 -21.53 7.51
C TYR A 2 -8.20 -21.03 6.07
N VAL A 3 -8.88 -19.94 5.93
CA VAL A 3 -9.12 -19.35 4.63
C VAL A 3 -8.57 -17.93 4.65
N ALA A 4 -7.80 -17.61 3.63
CA ALA A 4 -7.21 -16.29 3.51
C ALA A 4 -7.67 -15.64 2.22
N ILE A 5 -7.94 -14.36 2.28
CA ILE A 5 -8.29 -13.57 1.12
C ILE A 5 -7.08 -12.71 0.79
N ARG A 6 -6.62 -12.78 -0.45
CA ARG A 6 -5.45 -12.05 -0.88
C ARG A 6 -5.83 -11.03 -1.93
N SER A 7 -5.21 -9.88 -1.84
CA SER A 7 -5.42 -8.80 -2.79
C SER A 7 -4.08 -8.24 -3.19
N LYS A 8 -3.94 -7.91 -4.46
CA LYS A 8 -2.73 -7.29 -4.96
C LYS A 8 -3.11 -6.04 -5.71
N LEU A 9 -2.50 -4.92 -5.31
CA LEU A 9 -2.75 -3.64 -5.95
C LEU A 9 -1.44 -3.15 -6.55
N MET A 10 -1.48 -2.85 -7.83
CA MET A 10 -0.32 -2.30 -8.52
C MET A 10 -0.63 -0.88 -8.94
N ILE A 11 0.22 0.05 -8.55
CA ILE A 11 0.06 1.44 -8.92
C ILE A 11 1.27 1.83 -9.75
N ASN A 12 1.04 2.07 -11.03
CA ASN A 12 2.11 2.47 -11.92
C ASN A 12 2.25 3.98 -11.88
N LEU A 13 3.37 4.45 -11.37
CA LEU A 13 3.57 5.87 -11.14
C LEU A 13 4.36 6.55 -12.25
N GLY A 14 4.88 5.78 -13.20
CA GLY A 14 5.56 6.35 -14.34
C GLY A 14 7.03 6.67 -14.13
N GLU A 15 7.51 6.65 -12.88
CA GLU A 15 8.93 6.80 -12.64
C GLU A 15 9.31 6.16 -11.32
N TYR A 16 10.50 5.59 -11.35
CA TYR A 16 11.01 4.85 -10.20
C TYR A 16 11.15 5.74 -8.97
N ALA A 17 11.62 6.96 -9.16
CA ALA A 17 11.86 7.84 -8.03
C ALA A 17 10.58 8.13 -7.26
N LEU A 18 9.48 8.31 -7.96
CA LEU A 18 8.21 8.56 -7.31
C LEU A 18 7.71 7.33 -6.56
N ALA A 19 7.86 6.16 -7.20
CA ALA A 19 7.47 4.91 -6.55
C ALA A 19 8.25 4.71 -5.26
N GLU A 20 9.52 5.01 -5.28
CA GLU A 20 10.35 4.82 -4.10
C GLU A 20 9.99 5.81 -2.99
N LYS A 21 9.67 7.04 -3.35
CA LYS A 21 9.25 8.00 -2.33
C LYS A 21 7.97 7.56 -1.64
N LEU A 22 7.01 7.06 -2.41
CA LEU A 22 5.79 6.54 -1.82
C LEU A 22 6.05 5.31 -0.96
N TYR A 23 6.91 4.44 -1.43
CA TYR A 23 7.27 3.27 -0.66
C TYR A 23 7.79 3.66 0.72
N ARG A 24 8.71 4.62 0.76
CA ARG A 24 9.29 5.04 2.04
C ARG A 24 8.26 5.71 2.95
N ALA A 25 7.32 6.42 2.35
CA ALA A 25 6.28 7.06 3.15
C ALA A 25 5.33 6.04 3.76
N LEU A 26 5.10 4.92 3.08
CA LEU A 26 4.09 3.96 3.52
C LEU A 26 4.63 2.82 4.36
N ILE A 27 5.93 2.58 4.33
CA ILE A 27 6.51 1.46 5.05
C ILE A 27 6.24 1.51 6.56
N PRO A 28 6.40 2.65 7.23
CA PRO A 28 6.12 2.66 8.67
C PRO A 28 4.67 2.27 8.98
N GLU A 29 3.75 2.67 8.13
CA GLU A 29 2.34 2.31 8.32
C GLU A 29 2.14 0.82 8.13
N ALA A 30 2.80 0.24 7.13
CA ALA A 30 2.68 -1.19 6.90
C ALA A 30 3.17 -1.99 8.09
N GLU A 31 4.22 -1.51 8.73
CA GLU A 31 4.78 -2.24 9.85
C GLU A 31 3.93 -2.18 11.09
N THR A 32 3.14 -1.13 11.25
CA THR A 32 2.28 -1.04 12.42
C THR A 32 0.93 -1.70 12.23
N THR A 33 0.63 -2.19 11.04
CA THR A 33 -0.70 -2.70 10.71
C THR A 33 -0.81 -4.20 10.84
N LYS A 34 0.16 -4.86 11.41
CA LYS A 34 0.25 -6.31 11.33
C LYS A 34 -0.74 -7.10 12.11
N SER A 35 -1.60 -6.55 12.88
CA SER A 35 -2.19 -7.34 13.92
C SER A 35 -3.68 -7.48 13.93
N ARG A 36 -4.40 -7.22 12.92
CA ARG A 36 -5.85 -7.26 13.06
C ARG A 36 -6.52 -8.16 12.05
N GLY A 37 -5.98 -9.37 11.93
CA GLY A 37 -6.55 -10.31 10.99
C GLY A 37 -6.14 -10.03 9.57
N ALA A 38 -5.12 -9.22 9.38
CA ALA A 38 -4.64 -8.91 8.04
C ALA A 38 -3.18 -8.51 8.12
N LYS A 39 -2.48 -8.70 7.01
CA LYS A 39 -1.11 -8.21 6.90
C LYS A 39 -0.90 -7.67 5.51
N ILE A 40 0.02 -6.73 5.42
CA ILE A 40 0.29 -6.05 4.17
C ILE A 40 1.78 -6.04 3.91
N SER A 41 2.16 -6.19 2.66
CA SER A 41 3.53 -5.98 2.24
C SER A 41 3.54 -5.04 1.06
N ILE A 42 4.58 -4.22 0.99
CA ILE A 42 4.71 -3.19 -0.03
C ILE A 42 6.08 -3.32 -0.64
N LYS A 43 6.14 -3.18 -1.95
CA LYS A 43 7.44 -3.21 -2.62
C LYS A 43 7.39 -2.34 -3.86
N VAL A 44 8.55 -2.02 -4.39
CA VAL A 44 8.70 -1.26 -5.62
C VAL A 44 9.22 -2.19 -6.69
N GLU A 45 8.59 -2.15 -7.85
CA GLU A 45 9.07 -2.89 -9.02
C GLU A 45 9.08 -1.93 -10.20
N GLY A 46 10.29 -1.54 -10.64
CA GLY A 46 10.40 -0.59 -11.72
C GLY A 46 9.73 0.73 -11.36
N GLU A 47 8.71 1.08 -12.10
CA GLU A 47 7.98 2.33 -11.88
C GLU A 47 6.73 2.15 -11.06
N ALA A 48 6.51 0.96 -10.53
CA ALA A 48 5.26 0.64 -9.87
C ALA A 48 5.43 0.36 -8.40
N LEU A 49 4.44 0.76 -7.64
CA LEU A 49 4.33 0.40 -6.24
C LEU A 49 3.35 -0.76 -6.15
N ILE A 50 3.75 -1.82 -5.48
CA ILE A 50 2.94 -3.01 -5.38
C ILE A 50 2.61 -3.27 -3.93
N MET A 51 1.31 -3.40 -3.63
CA MET A 51 0.84 -3.70 -2.29
C MET A 51 0.09 -5.01 -2.32
N GLU A 52 0.47 -5.90 -1.41
CA GLU A 52 -0.21 -7.18 -1.27
C GLU A 52 -0.78 -7.28 0.12
N ILE A 53 -2.05 -7.62 0.19
CA ILE A 53 -2.76 -7.73 1.46
C ILE A 53 -3.31 -9.13 1.58
N GLU A 54 -3.09 -9.75 2.74
CA GLU A 54 -3.67 -11.03 3.07
C GLU A 54 -4.52 -10.85 4.30
N ALA A 55 -5.78 -11.28 4.24
CA ALA A 55 -6.71 -11.07 5.34
C ALA A 55 -7.54 -12.31 5.58
N VAL A 56 -8.00 -12.47 6.81
CA VAL A 56 -8.82 -13.61 7.18
C VAL A 56 -10.29 -13.41 6.82
N ALA A 57 -10.69 -12.19 6.48
CA ALA A 57 -12.08 -11.88 6.16
C ALA A 57 -12.13 -10.66 5.27
N ILE A 58 -13.30 -10.44 4.66
CA ILE A 58 -13.52 -9.31 3.76
C ILE A 58 -13.42 -7.96 4.48
N ALA A 59 -13.95 -7.89 5.69
CA ALA A 59 -14.00 -6.61 6.40
C ALA A 59 -12.60 -6.04 6.68
N PRO A 60 -11.67 -6.80 7.26
CA PRO A 60 -10.33 -6.26 7.44
C PRO A 60 -9.61 -5.98 6.11
N LEU A 61 -9.88 -6.78 5.07
CA LEU A 61 -9.31 -6.51 3.77
C LEU A 61 -9.77 -5.16 3.24
N ARG A 62 -11.08 -4.92 3.30
CA ARG A 62 -11.65 -3.67 2.80
C ARG A 62 -11.12 -2.48 3.60
N ALA A 63 -11.03 -2.63 4.91
CA ALA A 63 -10.55 -1.54 5.75
C ALA A 63 -9.12 -1.16 5.39
N LEU A 64 -8.25 -2.15 5.20
CA LEU A 64 -6.87 -1.88 4.82
C LEU A 64 -6.77 -1.27 3.44
N LEU A 65 -7.51 -1.79 2.48
CA LEU A 65 -7.48 -1.23 1.14
C LEU A 65 -7.89 0.23 1.15
N ASN A 66 -8.98 0.54 1.84
CA ASN A 66 -9.45 1.91 1.89
C ASN A 66 -8.42 2.84 2.53
N SER A 67 -7.82 2.40 3.62
CA SER A 67 -6.82 3.21 4.30
C SER A 67 -5.60 3.45 3.43
N TYR A 68 -5.10 2.39 2.79
CA TYR A 68 -3.86 2.52 2.01
C TYR A 68 -4.08 3.29 0.72
N ILE A 69 -5.23 3.12 0.09
CA ILE A 69 -5.52 3.92 -1.09
C ILE A 69 -5.59 5.40 -0.72
N ARG A 70 -6.20 5.71 0.41
CA ARG A 70 -6.26 7.09 0.87
C ARG A 70 -4.86 7.64 1.15
N TRP A 71 -4.03 6.86 1.84
CA TRP A 71 -2.67 7.32 2.15
C TRP A 71 -1.84 7.50 0.91
N VAL A 72 -2.00 6.63 -0.08
CA VAL A 72 -1.30 6.79 -1.34
C VAL A 72 -1.72 8.08 -2.02
N CYS A 73 -3.01 8.37 -2.03
CA CYS A 73 -3.49 9.61 -2.66
C CYS A 73 -2.95 10.83 -1.94
N ILE A 74 -2.95 10.82 -0.62
CA ILE A 74 -2.45 11.96 0.14
C ILE A 74 -0.95 12.13 -0.09
N SER A 75 -0.21 11.03 -0.06
CA SER A 75 1.22 11.08 -0.26
C SER A 75 1.58 11.55 -1.66
N LEU A 76 0.81 11.14 -2.64
CA LEU A 76 1.03 11.56 -4.00
C LEU A 76 0.81 13.05 -4.15
N ASP A 77 -0.24 13.57 -3.53
CA ASP A 77 -0.49 15.00 -3.56
C ASP A 77 0.68 15.77 -2.97
N ILE A 78 1.16 15.33 -1.82
CA ILE A 78 2.26 16.01 -1.17
C ILE A 78 3.51 16.00 -2.02
N VAL A 79 3.84 14.83 -2.57
CA VAL A 79 5.06 14.69 -3.34
C VAL A 79 4.99 15.50 -4.63
N THR A 80 3.85 15.48 -5.31
CA THR A 80 3.74 16.22 -6.56
C THR A 80 3.67 17.73 -6.34
N LEU A 81 3.07 18.15 -5.26
CA LEU A 81 3.05 19.57 -4.95
C LEU A 81 4.42 20.10 -4.61
N LYS A 82 5.21 19.30 -3.91
CA LYS A 82 6.54 19.76 -3.54
C LYS A 82 7.54 19.53 -4.64
N GLY A 83 7.29 18.56 -5.46
CA GLY A 83 8.29 18.15 -6.37
C GLY A 83 8.40 18.92 -7.61
N ASP A 84 7.58 19.81 -7.84
CA ASP A 84 7.64 20.48 -8.99
C ASP A 84 8.74 20.96 -9.31
#